data_1219872b01abcad8e269ae0dd11c78b6
#
_entry.id   1219872b01abcad8e269ae0dd11c78b6
#
_cell.length_a   1.000
_cell.length_b   1.000
_cell.length_c   1.000
_cell.angle_alpha   90.00
_cell.angle_beta   90.00
_cell.angle_gamma   90.00
#
_symmetry.space_group_name_H-M   'P 1'
#
loop_
_entity.id
_entity.type
_entity.pdbx_description
1 polymer ?
#
loop_
_entity_poly.entity_id
_entity_poly.type
_entity_poly.pdbx_seq_one_letter_code
_entity_poly.pdbx_strand_id
1 'polypeptide(L)'
;MNLSRRQLVLAAAAGAASLPHATAQAQGAPRRTSVIVIGAGVAGLTAARDLARAGHQVMVLEARGRIGGRVWTDVNDGVPMDVGAGWIHGPDGGNPITQLARDAGASTYLTSDDSVQVFGADGSDVTSAQFAQGSSKYQALLTAVTAAMAGGGPDRSLASALTAADPTALTDPYSIYPLTSTLEFDTGGWLEALSARNHFNGSKFPGKDVILPAGYKAIPELLARGLDIRLNSVVRSIAYSDSGVSVTVGTTVHRADFAVVTVPLGVLRAGSVTFDPPLPESKRSAMARLGVGQINKVFLLFDRAFWPTGTQYFGWHSPIRGRYSYFVNYRTFSSHNCLVTFGFGEQGLALERLTEAQLIENVTPALRTVFGASATAPRRAIRTGWNEDPFARGAYSFAGIDSTAEDHETLARPEGGRLMFAGEHTHELYRATVHGAFLSGVREAGRILPLATPSNRLSEAERILNWAESVAPQLISPRGVPTQTQSIYTYRYYPGTRTYAGVDDKRNVVYLDANGVLQTVGTIDGFWPQVVAAGF
;
A
#
# COMPACT_ATOMS: atom_id res chain seq x y z
N MET A 1 25.57 -4.36 27.41
CA MET A 1 26.19 -3.38 28.31
C MET A 1 25.34 -2.12 28.25
N ASN A 2 24.63 -1.79 29.35
CA ASN A 2 23.84 -0.56 29.42
C ASN A 2 24.80 0.62 29.72
N LEU A 3 25.09 1.42 28.70
CA LEU A 3 25.85 2.64 28.87
C LEU A 3 24.94 3.71 29.49
N SER A 4 25.38 4.34 30.58
CA SER A 4 24.61 5.39 31.24
C SER A 4 24.63 6.70 30.44
N ARG A 5 23.62 7.56 30.65
CA ARG A 5 23.53 8.94 30.11
C ARG A 5 24.88 9.71 30.22
N ARG A 6 25.65 9.47 31.29
CA ARG A 6 26.98 10.06 31.49
C ARG A 6 28.02 9.58 30.47
N GLN A 7 27.95 8.35 30.00
CA GLN A 7 28.93 7.80 29.06
C GLN A 7 28.74 8.30 27.65
N LEU A 8 27.49 8.57 27.21
CA LEU A 8 27.22 9.24 25.94
C LEU A 8 27.71 10.70 25.95
N VAL A 9 27.50 11.41 27.06
CA VAL A 9 27.94 12.80 27.25
C VAL A 9 29.47 12.90 27.38
N LEU A 10 30.12 11.94 28.06
CA LEU A 10 31.58 11.90 28.20
C LEU A 10 32.30 11.55 26.90
N ALA A 11 31.73 10.70 26.07
CA ALA A 11 32.27 10.43 24.73
C ALA A 11 32.22 11.69 23.84
N ALA A 12 31.17 12.51 23.96
CA ALA A 12 31.02 13.77 23.25
C ALA A 12 32.00 14.88 23.74
N ALA A 13 32.36 14.87 25.05
CA ALA A 13 33.25 15.88 25.63
C ALA A 13 34.75 15.65 25.35
N ALA A 14 35.15 14.39 25.07
CA ALA A 14 36.56 14.03 24.79
C ALA A 14 37.04 14.33 23.36
N GLY A 15 36.10 14.60 22.40
CA GLY A 15 36.41 14.85 20.98
C GLY A 15 36.64 16.32 20.61
N ALA A 16 36.56 17.27 21.56
CA ALA A 16 36.57 18.72 21.28
C ALA A 16 37.97 19.38 21.29
N ALA A 17 39.02 18.66 20.91
CA ALA A 17 40.38 19.24 20.82
C ALA A 17 40.78 19.45 19.36
N SER A 18 40.77 20.73 18.93
CA SER A 18 41.50 21.41 17.85
C SER A 18 41.42 20.83 16.41
N LEU A 19 40.58 21.48 15.59
CA LEU A 19 40.74 21.53 14.12
C LEU A 19 40.75 23.00 13.62
N PRO A 20 41.53 23.33 12.56
CA PRO A 20 41.70 24.71 12.09
C PRO A 20 40.46 25.25 11.37
N HIS A 21 40.21 26.55 11.56
CA HIS A 21 39.12 27.29 10.93
C HIS A 21 39.31 27.42 9.41
N ALA A 22 38.42 26.81 8.64
CA ALA A 22 38.29 27.08 7.22
C ALA A 22 37.26 28.20 7.01
N THR A 23 37.65 29.22 6.27
CA THR A 23 36.83 30.38 5.89
C THR A 23 35.66 29.94 5.01
N ALA A 24 34.43 30.20 5.46
CA ALA A 24 33.21 29.92 4.68
C ALA A 24 33.10 30.88 3.47
N GLN A 25 33.23 30.33 2.27
CA GLN A 25 32.83 31.03 1.04
C GLN A 25 31.30 31.06 0.95
N ALA A 26 30.74 32.22 0.61
CA ALA A 26 29.32 32.41 0.39
C ALA A 26 28.84 31.50 -0.76
N GLN A 27 28.07 30.46 -0.42
CA GLN A 27 27.49 29.54 -1.38
C GLN A 27 26.16 30.10 -1.90
N GLY A 28 25.98 30.07 -3.22
CA GLY A 28 24.76 30.50 -3.91
C GLY A 28 23.53 29.74 -3.40
N ALA A 29 22.33 30.35 -3.57
CA ALA A 29 21.06 29.73 -3.17
C ALA A 29 20.93 28.30 -3.75
N PRO A 30 20.39 27.33 -3.00
CA PRO A 30 20.28 25.96 -3.47
C PRO A 30 19.46 25.92 -4.75
N ARG A 31 19.97 25.24 -5.79
CA ARG A 31 19.26 25.04 -7.04
C ARG A 31 17.99 24.24 -6.72
N ARG A 32 16.83 24.82 -6.97
CA ARG A 32 15.56 24.11 -6.88
C ARG A 32 15.53 23.04 -7.96
N THR A 33 15.47 21.79 -7.55
CA THR A 33 15.32 20.67 -8.45
C THR A 33 13.88 20.56 -8.91
N SER A 34 13.67 20.26 -10.18
CA SER A 34 12.36 20.04 -10.77
C SER A 34 12.03 18.54 -10.81
N VAL A 35 10.81 18.17 -10.42
CA VAL A 35 10.35 16.79 -10.39
C VAL A 35 8.96 16.68 -11.02
N ILE A 36 8.80 15.75 -11.96
CA ILE A 36 7.47 15.37 -12.48
C ILE A 36 7.04 14.07 -11.81
N VAL A 37 5.86 14.09 -11.18
CA VAL A 37 5.23 12.89 -10.63
C VAL A 37 4.11 12.46 -11.57
N ILE A 38 4.13 11.20 -12.01
CA ILE A 38 3.17 10.63 -12.96
C ILE A 38 2.20 9.74 -12.21
N GLY A 39 0.98 10.28 -12.01
CA GLY A 39 -0.10 9.71 -11.22
C GLY A 39 -0.34 10.43 -9.90
N ALA A 40 -1.61 10.83 -9.66
CA ALA A 40 -2.07 11.43 -8.40
C ALA A 40 -2.76 10.38 -7.50
N GLY A 41 -2.26 9.14 -7.48
CA GLY A 41 -2.57 8.15 -6.46
C GLY A 41 -1.83 8.41 -5.15
N VAL A 42 -2.08 7.63 -4.11
CA VAL A 42 -1.45 7.81 -2.78
C VAL A 42 0.08 7.83 -2.87
N ALA A 43 0.70 6.95 -3.66
CA ALA A 43 2.15 6.93 -3.84
C ALA A 43 2.69 8.24 -4.44
N GLY A 44 2.08 8.70 -5.53
CA GLY A 44 2.50 9.92 -6.22
C GLY A 44 2.26 11.17 -5.39
N LEU A 45 1.08 11.29 -4.76
CA LEU A 45 0.76 12.42 -3.89
C LEU A 45 1.70 12.50 -2.67
N THR A 46 2.09 11.33 -2.12
CA THR A 46 3.05 11.27 -1.02
C THR A 46 4.43 11.76 -1.46
N ALA A 47 4.95 11.22 -2.57
CA ALA A 47 6.24 11.66 -3.10
C ALA A 47 6.23 13.16 -3.44
N ALA A 48 5.17 13.63 -4.10
CA ALA A 48 5.03 15.03 -4.47
C ALA A 48 4.99 15.95 -3.25
N ARG A 49 4.21 15.60 -2.23
CA ARG A 49 4.09 16.36 -0.99
C ARG A 49 5.43 16.48 -0.27
N ASP A 50 6.14 15.37 -0.11
CA ASP A 50 7.39 15.34 0.65
C ASP A 50 8.50 16.12 -0.08
N LEU A 51 8.58 16.01 -1.42
CA LEU A 51 9.47 16.80 -2.25
C LEU A 51 9.11 18.29 -2.25
N ALA A 52 7.83 18.65 -2.35
CA ALA A 52 7.38 20.04 -2.31
C ALA A 52 7.66 20.69 -0.94
N ARG A 53 7.44 19.95 0.17
CA ARG A 53 7.81 20.39 1.53
C ARG A 53 9.31 20.66 1.69
N ALA A 54 10.14 19.89 0.99
CA ALA A 54 11.58 20.10 0.95
C ALA A 54 12.00 21.28 0.02
N GLY A 55 11.04 21.98 -0.59
CA GLY A 55 11.27 23.18 -1.39
C GLY A 55 11.58 22.92 -2.88
N HIS A 56 11.38 21.69 -3.37
CA HIS A 56 11.55 21.35 -4.79
C HIS A 56 10.35 21.82 -5.62
N GLN A 57 10.56 22.02 -6.91
CA GLN A 57 9.50 22.34 -7.86
C GLN A 57 8.86 21.04 -8.34
N VAL A 58 7.63 20.76 -7.93
CA VAL A 58 6.95 19.51 -8.21
C VAL A 58 5.69 19.76 -9.04
N MET A 59 5.53 19.00 -10.13
CA MET A 59 4.33 18.94 -10.95
C MET A 59 3.79 17.50 -10.94
N VAL A 60 2.51 17.34 -10.67
CA VAL A 60 1.84 16.03 -10.73
C VAL A 60 0.97 15.96 -12.00
N LEU A 61 1.17 14.93 -12.82
CA LEU A 61 0.39 14.67 -14.03
C LEU A 61 -0.54 13.47 -13.76
N GLU A 62 -1.85 13.71 -13.73
CA GLU A 62 -2.87 12.70 -13.49
C GLU A 62 -3.73 12.49 -14.75
N ALA A 63 -3.88 11.23 -15.15
CA ALA A 63 -4.62 10.87 -16.35
C ALA A 63 -6.13 11.10 -16.24
N ARG A 64 -6.71 10.94 -15.03
CA ARG A 64 -8.14 11.12 -14.76
C ARG A 64 -8.50 12.57 -14.46
N GLY A 65 -9.79 12.86 -14.49
CA GLY A 65 -10.37 14.11 -13.96
C GLY A 65 -10.49 14.14 -12.43
N ARG A 66 -9.81 13.23 -11.71
CA ARG A 66 -9.82 13.12 -10.25
C ARG A 66 -8.49 12.59 -9.71
N ILE A 67 -8.20 12.91 -8.45
CA ILE A 67 -7.08 12.36 -7.70
C ILE A 67 -7.44 11.02 -7.03
N GLY A 68 -6.48 10.42 -6.31
CA GLY A 68 -6.65 9.24 -5.45
C GLY A 68 -6.38 7.91 -6.15
N GLY A 69 -6.46 7.86 -7.48
CA GLY A 69 -6.23 6.62 -8.24
C GLY A 69 -7.21 5.51 -7.83
N ARG A 70 -6.68 4.42 -7.24
CA ARG A 70 -7.45 3.28 -6.71
C ARG A 70 -7.96 3.49 -5.27
N VAL A 71 -7.74 4.65 -4.68
CA VAL A 71 -8.46 5.15 -3.48
C VAL A 71 -9.49 6.15 -3.97
N TRP A 72 -10.74 5.70 -4.04
CA TRP A 72 -11.83 6.51 -4.57
C TRP A 72 -13.13 6.20 -3.83
N THR A 73 -13.75 7.25 -3.29
CA THR A 73 -15.08 7.22 -2.68
C THR A 73 -16.07 7.87 -3.64
N ASP A 74 -17.07 7.12 -4.10
CA ASP A 74 -18.20 7.65 -4.86
C ASP A 74 -19.29 8.10 -3.88
N VAL A 75 -19.87 9.28 -4.11
CA VAL A 75 -20.94 9.88 -3.28
C VAL A 75 -22.18 10.25 -4.09
N ASN A 76 -22.23 9.87 -5.38
CA ASN A 76 -23.28 10.33 -6.30
C ASN A 76 -24.70 9.91 -5.86
N ASP A 77 -24.85 8.78 -5.18
CA ASP A 77 -26.14 8.30 -4.66
C ASP A 77 -26.41 8.71 -3.19
N GLY A 78 -25.66 9.67 -2.66
CA GLY A 78 -25.77 10.13 -1.27
C GLY A 78 -25.21 9.15 -0.23
N VAL A 79 -24.63 8.05 -0.66
CA VAL A 79 -23.95 7.04 0.17
C VAL A 79 -22.46 7.13 -0.10
N PRO A 80 -21.60 7.34 0.91
CA PRO A 80 -20.16 7.27 0.70
C PRO A 80 -19.75 5.82 0.39
N MET A 81 -19.47 5.53 -0.88
CA MET A 81 -19.09 4.20 -1.37
C MET A 81 -17.61 4.17 -1.70
N ASP A 82 -16.82 3.48 -0.89
CA ASP A 82 -15.41 3.24 -1.20
C ASP A 82 -15.29 2.19 -2.30
N VAL A 83 -15.42 2.64 -3.54
CA VAL A 83 -15.31 1.80 -4.74
C VAL A 83 -13.87 1.30 -4.96
N GLY A 84 -12.88 1.96 -4.37
CA GLY A 84 -11.50 1.51 -4.27
C GLY A 84 -11.20 0.84 -2.92
N ALA A 85 -10.02 1.11 -2.35
CA ALA A 85 -9.65 0.69 -1.01
C ALA A 85 -10.64 1.21 0.03
N GLY A 86 -10.94 0.42 1.06
CA GLY A 86 -11.95 0.77 2.06
C GLY A 86 -11.50 0.54 3.51
N TRP A 87 -10.37 -0.14 3.75
CA TRP A 87 -9.87 -0.45 5.10
C TRP A 87 -8.50 0.13 5.38
N ILE A 88 -8.28 0.57 6.62
CA ILE A 88 -6.95 0.77 7.18
C ILE A 88 -6.65 -0.47 8.03
N HIS A 89 -5.68 -1.26 7.60
CA HIS A 89 -5.28 -2.48 8.28
C HIS A 89 -4.40 -2.20 9.48
N GLY A 90 -4.75 -2.75 10.65
CA GLY A 90 -3.96 -2.66 11.88
C GLY A 90 -3.61 -1.22 12.29
N PRO A 91 -4.59 -0.35 12.53
CA PRO A 91 -4.36 1.08 12.82
C PRO A 91 -3.51 1.30 14.07
N ASP A 92 -3.61 0.44 15.07
CA ASP A 92 -2.85 0.54 16.33
C ASP A 92 -1.46 -0.09 16.22
N GLY A 93 -1.19 -0.81 15.15
CA GLY A 93 0.08 -1.48 14.87
C GLY A 93 1.13 -0.62 14.18
N GLY A 94 0.94 0.69 14.09
CA GLY A 94 1.89 1.62 13.45
C GLY A 94 1.63 1.86 11.97
N ASN A 95 0.45 1.53 11.43
CA ASN A 95 0.09 1.82 10.06
C ASN A 95 0.09 3.34 9.81
N PRO A 96 0.93 3.87 8.87
CA PRO A 96 1.07 5.31 8.65
C PRO A 96 -0.21 5.98 8.15
N ILE A 97 -1.12 5.23 7.54
CA ILE A 97 -2.40 5.78 7.06
C ILE A 97 -3.30 6.20 8.23
N THR A 98 -3.13 5.59 9.40
CA THR A 98 -3.87 5.97 10.62
C THR A 98 -3.58 7.41 11.02
N GLN A 99 -2.32 7.84 10.93
CA GLN A 99 -1.97 9.23 11.23
C GLN A 99 -2.55 10.17 10.17
N LEU A 100 -2.49 9.80 8.89
CA LEU A 100 -3.12 10.60 7.82
C LEU A 100 -4.64 10.74 8.01
N ALA A 101 -5.32 9.69 8.48
CA ALA A 101 -6.75 9.76 8.78
C ALA A 101 -7.03 10.76 9.92
N ARG A 102 -6.23 10.73 11.00
CA ARG A 102 -6.30 11.72 12.08
C ARG A 102 -6.04 13.14 11.58
N ASP A 103 -5.00 13.34 10.78
CA ASP A 103 -4.62 14.66 10.22
C ASP A 103 -5.69 15.19 9.25
N ALA A 104 -6.42 14.29 8.59
CA ALA A 104 -7.56 14.62 7.74
C ALA A 104 -8.84 14.93 8.53
N GLY A 105 -8.86 14.69 9.85
CA GLY A 105 -10.06 14.80 10.68
C GLY A 105 -11.10 13.71 10.38
N ALA A 106 -10.69 12.59 9.78
CA ALA A 106 -11.58 11.50 9.42
C ALA A 106 -11.91 10.64 10.64
N SER A 107 -13.21 10.40 10.88
CA SER A 107 -13.64 9.42 11.87
C SER A 107 -13.40 8.00 11.37
N THR A 108 -13.10 7.09 12.29
CA THR A 108 -12.90 5.67 12.01
C THR A 108 -13.94 4.82 12.71
N TYR A 109 -14.29 3.69 12.12
CA TYR A 109 -15.15 2.66 12.70
C TYR A 109 -14.37 1.35 12.74
N LEU A 110 -14.23 0.76 13.95
CA LEU A 110 -13.53 -0.50 14.16
C LEU A 110 -14.35 -1.66 13.59
N THR A 111 -13.76 -2.43 12.70
CA THR A 111 -14.38 -3.62 12.14
C THR A 111 -14.07 -4.85 13.00
N SER A 112 -14.95 -5.84 12.97
CA SER A 112 -14.80 -7.08 13.72
C SER A 112 -15.19 -8.28 12.87
N ASP A 113 -14.19 -9.10 12.51
CA ASP A 113 -14.41 -10.33 11.75
C ASP A 113 -15.23 -11.37 12.55
N ASP A 114 -15.32 -11.20 13.88
CA ASP A 114 -16.17 -12.01 14.75
C ASP A 114 -17.68 -11.68 14.56
N SER A 115 -18.00 -10.50 14.01
CA SER A 115 -19.38 -10.08 13.70
C SER A 115 -19.80 -10.59 12.32
N VAL A 116 -19.80 -11.89 12.14
CA VAL A 116 -20.15 -12.57 10.89
C VAL A 116 -21.24 -13.63 11.11
N GLN A 117 -22.19 -13.68 10.17
CA GLN A 117 -23.15 -14.78 10.01
C GLN A 117 -22.90 -15.46 8.67
N VAL A 118 -22.72 -16.77 8.65
CA VAL A 118 -22.42 -17.52 7.42
C VAL A 118 -23.60 -18.41 7.07
N PHE A 119 -23.93 -18.45 5.79
CA PHE A 119 -25.03 -19.25 5.24
C PHE A 119 -24.50 -20.35 4.32
N GLY A 120 -25.10 -21.52 4.39
CA GLY A 120 -24.89 -22.61 3.46
C GLY A 120 -25.38 -22.28 2.05
N ALA A 121 -25.10 -23.15 1.09
CA ALA A 121 -25.49 -22.94 -0.32
C ALA A 121 -27.03 -22.81 -0.49
N ASP A 122 -27.79 -23.45 0.38
CA ASP A 122 -29.26 -23.43 0.44
C ASP A 122 -29.84 -22.29 1.29
N GLY A 123 -28.99 -21.45 1.89
CA GLY A 123 -29.37 -20.36 2.79
C GLY A 123 -29.60 -20.78 4.25
N SER A 124 -29.32 -22.02 4.61
CA SER A 124 -29.33 -22.45 6.01
C SER A 124 -28.17 -21.85 6.79
N ASP A 125 -28.36 -21.60 8.10
CA ASP A 125 -27.28 -21.12 8.96
C ASP A 125 -26.15 -22.14 9.07
N VAL A 126 -24.93 -21.70 8.85
CA VAL A 126 -23.72 -22.48 9.15
C VAL A 126 -23.44 -22.38 10.65
N THR A 127 -23.48 -23.50 11.35
CA THR A 127 -23.20 -23.56 12.80
C THR A 127 -21.75 -23.21 13.11
N SER A 128 -21.49 -22.75 14.34
CA SER A 128 -20.11 -22.48 14.80
C SER A 128 -19.18 -23.70 14.65
N ALA A 129 -19.71 -24.92 14.84
CA ALA A 129 -18.94 -26.16 14.66
C ALA A 129 -18.54 -26.37 13.17
N GLN A 130 -19.46 -26.16 12.25
CA GLN A 130 -19.21 -26.24 10.80
C GLN A 130 -18.24 -25.16 10.33
N PHE A 131 -18.38 -23.95 10.85
CA PHE A 131 -17.45 -22.84 10.56
C PHE A 131 -16.02 -23.17 11.05
N ALA A 132 -15.90 -23.68 12.29
CA ALA A 132 -14.62 -24.13 12.85
C ALA A 132 -14.01 -25.28 12.04
N GLN A 133 -14.82 -26.23 11.56
CA GLN A 133 -14.38 -27.30 10.67
C GLN A 133 -13.82 -26.74 9.35
N GLY A 134 -14.52 -25.80 8.73
CA GLY A 134 -14.06 -25.14 7.50
C GLY A 134 -12.73 -24.40 7.71
N SER A 135 -12.61 -23.66 8.81
CA SER A 135 -11.38 -22.96 9.18
C SER A 135 -10.21 -23.94 9.39
N SER A 136 -10.45 -25.07 10.07
CA SER A 136 -9.44 -26.11 10.30
C SER A 136 -8.99 -26.76 8.99
N LYS A 137 -9.95 -27.07 8.10
CA LYS A 137 -9.66 -27.61 6.76
C LYS A 137 -8.84 -26.64 5.92
N TYR A 138 -9.20 -25.36 5.92
CA TYR A 138 -8.44 -24.29 5.24
C TYR A 138 -6.98 -24.23 5.72
N GLN A 139 -6.75 -24.23 7.03
CA GLN A 139 -5.40 -24.21 7.60
C GLN A 139 -4.60 -25.48 7.23
N ALA A 140 -5.24 -26.65 7.27
CA ALA A 140 -4.61 -27.92 6.89
C ALA A 140 -4.19 -27.92 5.41
N LEU A 141 -5.05 -27.43 4.52
CA LEU A 141 -4.75 -27.30 3.08
C LEU A 141 -3.55 -26.39 2.83
N LEU A 142 -3.52 -25.21 3.44
CA LEU A 142 -2.40 -24.27 3.26
C LEU A 142 -1.09 -24.81 3.85
N THR A 143 -1.18 -25.51 4.98
CA THR A 143 -0.01 -26.19 5.59
C THR A 143 0.52 -27.27 4.66
N ALA A 144 -0.34 -28.08 4.06
CA ALA A 144 0.05 -29.13 3.12
C ALA A 144 0.70 -28.54 1.84
N VAL A 145 0.12 -27.47 1.30
CA VAL A 145 0.71 -26.74 0.16
C VAL A 145 2.08 -26.18 0.51
N THR A 146 2.22 -25.52 1.66
CA THR A 146 3.50 -24.96 2.12
C THR A 146 4.56 -26.04 2.25
N ALA A 147 4.23 -27.18 2.87
CA ALA A 147 5.14 -28.32 3.02
C ALA A 147 5.54 -28.91 1.65
N ALA A 148 4.61 -29.06 0.72
CA ALA A 148 4.88 -29.55 -0.62
C ALA A 148 5.80 -28.62 -1.43
N MET A 149 5.65 -27.29 -1.24
CA MET A 149 6.47 -26.31 -1.94
C MET A 149 7.84 -26.08 -1.30
N ALA A 150 8.05 -26.46 -0.03
CA ALA A 150 9.33 -26.34 0.66
C ALA A 150 10.41 -27.29 0.10
N GLY A 151 10.02 -28.39 -0.53
CA GLY A 151 10.93 -29.37 -1.16
C GLY A 151 11.62 -28.88 -2.44
N GLY A 152 11.38 -27.67 -2.88
CA GLY A 152 11.93 -27.12 -4.12
C GLY A 152 11.13 -27.56 -5.37
N GLY A 153 11.74 -27.38 -6.56
CA GLY A 153 11.08 -27.66 -7.84
C GLY A 153 10.35 -26.43 -8.41
N PRO A 154 9.67 -26.54 -9.58
CA PRO A 154 8.98 -25.43 -10.21
C PRO A 154 7.79 -24.97 -9.38
N ASP A 155 7.51 -23.68 -9.43
CA ASP A 155 6.28 -23.13 -8.85
C ASP A 155 5.06 -23.54 -9.71
N ARG A 156 3.88 -23.44 -9.15
CA ARG A 156 2.61 -23.77 -9.81
C ARG A 156 1.48 -22.94 -9.23
N SER A 157 0.31 -23.01 -9.85
CA SER A 157 -0.87 -22.33 -9.32
C SER A 157 -1.28 -22.91 -7.96
N LEU A 158 -1.76 -22.03 -7.09
CA LEU A 158 -2.28 -22.43 -5.79
C LEU A 158 -3.45 -23.42 -5.94
N ALA A 159 -4.32 -23.22 -6.94
CA ALA A 159 -5.39 -24.17 -7.26
C ALA A 159 -4.86 -25.59 -7.52
N SER A 160 -3.81 -25.72 -8.36
CA SER A 160 -3.19 -27.02 -8.64
C SER A 160 -2.58 -27.65 -7.38
N ALA A 161 -1.93 -26.84 -6.53
CA ALA A 161 -1.33 -27.32 -5.31
C ALA A 161 -2.38 -27.78 -4.28
N LEU A 162 -3.47 -27.03 -4.14
CA LEU A 162 -4.60 -27.37 -3.27
C LEU A 162 -5.28 -28.67 -3.72
N THR A 163 -5.54 -28.83 -5.02
CA THR A 163 -6.15 -30.05 -5.59
C THR A 163 -5.23 -31.26 -5.41
N ALA A 164 -3.91 -31.09 -5.49
CA ALA A 164 -2.95 -32.14 -5.23
C ALA A 164 -2.91 -32.55 -3.75
N ALA A 165 -3.15 -31.62 -2.83
CA ALA A 165 -3.22 -31.87 -1.39
C ALA A 165 -4.55 -32.55 -0.98
N ASP A 166 -5.65 -32.12 -1.57
CA ASP A 166 -6.99 -32.68 -1.40
C ASP A 166 -7.80 -32.50 -2.71
N PRO A 167 -8.16 -33.59 -3.41
CA PRO A 167 -8.95 -33.49 -4.64
C PRO A 167 -10.30 -32.78 -4.49
N THR A 168 -10.83 -32.69 -3.26
CA THR A 168 -12.09 -32.00 -2.97
C THR A 168 -11.90 -30.52 -2.60
N ALA A 169 -10.66 -30.02 -2.50
CA ALA A 169 -10.36 -28.68 -2.01
C ALA A 169 -11.12 -27.56 -2.73
N LEU A 170 -11.34 -27.70 -4.03
CA LEU A 170 -12.04 -26.72 -4.87
C LEU A 170 -13.50 -27.06 -5.18
N THR A 171 -14.06 -28.10 -4.54
CA THR A 171 -15.46 -28.50 -4.70
C THR A 171 -16.23 -28.54 -3.39
N ASP A 172 -15.53 -28.69 -2.25
CA ASP A 172 -16.14 -28.68 -0.92
C ASP A 172 -16.43 -27.24 -0.46
N PRO A 173 -17.70 -26.89 -0.18
CA PRO A 173 -18.10 -25.55 0.25
C PRO A 173 -17.34 -25.04 1.48
N TYR A 174 -17.00 -25.94 2.42
CA TYR A 174 -16.26 -25.58 3.64
C TYR A 174 -14.79 -25.25 3.38
N SER A 175 -14.22 -25.69 2.26
CA SER A 175 -12.89 -25.26 1.81
C SER A 175 -12.95 -24.00 0.96
N ILE A 176 -13.90 -23.95 0.02
CA ILE A 176 -14.03 -22.88 -0.96
C ILE A 176 -14.34 -21.55 -0.29
N TYR A 177 -15.22 -21.53 0.71
CA TYR A 177 -15.63 -20.30 1.37
C TYR A 177 -14.44 -19.53 1.97
N PRO A 178 -13.60 -20.10 2.86
CA PRO A 178 -12.43 -19.38 3.37
C PRO A 178 -11.35 -19.11 2.30
N LEU A 179 -11.20 -19.98 1.29
CA LEU A 179 -10.29 -19.72 0.18
C LEU A 179 -10.70 -18.45 -0.60
N THR A 180 -12.00 -18.21 -0.76
CA THR A 180 -12.51 -17.03 -1.47
C THR A 180 -12.62 -15.80 -0.56
N SER A 181 -13.29 -15.95 0.61
CA SER A 181 -13.61 -14.82 1.49
C SER A 181 -12.40 -14.30 2.27
N THR A 182 -11.32 -15.05 2.35
CA THR A 182 -10.09 -14.66 3.03
C THR A 182 -8.94 -14.52 2.03
N LEU A 183 -8.54 -15.60 1.36
CA LEU A 183 -7.30 -15.62 0.59
C LEU A 183 -7.43 -14.85 -0.73
N GLU A 184 -8.45 -15.11 -1.56
CA GLU A 184 -8.67 -14.35 -2.79
C GLU A 184 -9.02 -12.88 -2.48
N PHE A 185 -9.74 -12.63 -1.38
CA PHE A 185 -10.05 -11.28 -0.92
C PHE A 185 -8.78 -10.51 -0.50
N ASP A 186 -7.92 -11.11 0.30
CA ASP A 186 -6.69 -10.47 0.80
C ASP A 186 -5.66 -10.24 -0.31
N THR A 187 -5.52 -11.20 -1.23
CA THR A 187 -4.47 -11.17 -2.26
C THR A 187 -4.90 -10.49 -3.55
N GLY A 188 -6.20 -10.45 -3.84
CA GLY A 188 -6.75 -9.99 -5.12
C GLY A 188 -6.52 -10.94 -6.30
N GLY A 189 -5.71 -11.96 -6.11
CA GLY A 189 -5.45 -13.00 -7.09
C GLY A 189 -6.42 -14.15 -6.94
N TRP A 190 -6.82 -14.75 -8.04
CA TRP A 190 -7.60 -15.99 -8.01
C TRP A 190 -6.70 -17.22 -7.96
N LEU A 191 -7.20 -18.31 -7.39
CA LEU A 191 -6.39 -19.49 -7.03
C LEU A 191 -5.58 -20.07 -8.20
N GLU A 192 -6.07 -19.96 -9.43
CA GLU A 192 -5.42 -20.45 -10.65
C GLU A 192 -4.23 -19.59 -11.09
N ALA A 193 -4.15 -18.35 -10.63
CA ALA A 193 -3.07 -17.41 -10.97
C ALA A 193 -2.12 -17.13 -9.82
N LEU A 194 -2.54 -17.41 -8.58
CA LEU A 194 -1.69 -17.24 -7.40
C LEU A 194 -0.56 -18.27 -7.38
N SER A 195 0.64 -17.83 -7.03
CA SER A 195 1.78 -18.69 -6.75
C SER A 195 1.49 -19.61 -5.56
N ALA A 196 1.67 -20.92 -5.71
CA ALA A 196 1.57 -21.84 -4.58
C ALA A 196 2.69 -21.59 -3.54
N ARG A 197 3.86 -21.14 -3.97
CA ARG A 197 5.02 -20.87 -3.12
C ARG A 197 4.94 -19.54 -2.41
N ASN A 198 4.52 -18.47 -3.11
CA ASN A 198 4.74 -17.09 -2.69
C ASN A 198 3.45 -16.30 -2.36
N HIS A 199 2.27 -16.94 -2.39
CA HIS A 199 0.99 -16.25 -2.16
C HIS A 199 0.89 -15.50 -0.81
N PHE A 200 1.61 -15.95 0.23
CA PHE A 200 1.63 -15.33 1.56
C PHE A 200 2.85 -14.43 1.85
N ASN A 201 3.71 -14.18 0.88
CA ASN A 201 4.89 -13.34 1.08
C ASN A 201 4.52 -11.87 1.22
N GLY A 202 4.12 -11.46 2.41
CA GLY A 202 3.77 -10.09 2.77
C GLY A 202 3.68 -9.94 4.28
N SER A 203 3.61 -8.69 4.73
CA SER A 203 3.41 -8.33 6.14
C SER A 203 2.09 -7.61 6.31
N LYS A 204 1.49 -7.77 7.49
CA LYS A 204 0.31 -7.00 7.93
C LYS A 204 0.67 -6.24 9.20
N PHE A 205 0.18 -5.02 9.35
CA PHE A 205 0.20 -4.35 10.63
C PHE A 205 -0.74 -5.09 11.59
N PRO A 206 -0.31 -5.35 12.85
CA PRO A 206 -1.14 -6.07 13.80
C PRO A 206 -2.35 -5.25 14.25
N GLY A 207 -3.42 -5.95 14.66
CA GLY A 207 -4.65 -5.36 15.17
C GLY A 207 -5.83 -5.51 14.22
N LYS A 208 -7.01 -5.11 14.70
CA LYS A 208 -8.26 -5.10 13.93
C LYS A 208 -8.26 -3.95 12.94
N ASP A 209 -8.99 -4.11 11.85
CA ASP A 209 -9.07 -3.10 10.78
C ASP A 209 -10.09 -2.01 11.11
N VAL A 210 -9.95 -0.86 10.49
CA VAL A 210 -10.95 0.22 10.55
C VAL A 210 -11.35 0.66 9.15
N ILE A 211 -12.57 1.14 9.03
CA ILE A 211 -13.09 1.86 7.85
C ILE A 211 -13.30 3.33 8.17
N LEU A 212 -13.43 4.15 7.15
CA LEU A 212 -13.77 5.56 7.26
C LEU A 212 -15.21 5.76 6.78
N PRO A 213 -16.21 5.90 7.67
CA PRO A 213 -17.62 5.97 7.28
C PRO A 213 -17.96 7.09 6.29
N ALA A 214 -17.22 8.21 6.32
CA ALA A 214 -17.35 9.31 5.37
C ALA A 214 -16.55 9.11 4.06
N GLY A 215 -15.84 8.00 3.95
CA GLY A 215 -15.06 7.60 2.78
C GLY A 215 -13.56 7.84 2.88
N TYR A 216 -12.83 6.96 2.25
CA TYR A 216 -11.36 6.92 2.26
C TYR A 216 -10.73 8.09 1.47
N LYS A 217 -11.50 8.80 0.65
CA LYS A 217 -11.05 9.95 -0.16
C LYS A 217 -10.37 11.06 0.66
N ALA A 218 -10.67 11.15 1.96
CA ALA A 218 -10.04 12.10 2.87
C ALA A 218 -8.49 12.00 2.86
N ILE A 219 -7.93 10.82 2.61
CA ILE A 219 -6.49 10.59 2.58
C ILE A 219 -5.82 11.23 1.35
N PRO A 220 -6.21 10.89 0.10
CA PRO A 220 -5.62 11.57 -1.07
C PRO A 220 -5.95 13.07 -1.11
N GLU A 221 -7.11 13.52 -0.61
CA GLU A 221 -7.45 14.95 -0.51
C GLU A 221 -6.49 15.70 0.45
N LEU A 222 -6.13 15.08 1.58
CA LEU A 222 -5.12 15.63 2.50
C LEU A 222 -3.74 15.72 1.83
N LEU A 223 -3.31 14.64 1.18
CA LEU A 223 -2.00 14.55 0.54
C LEU A 223 -1.85 15.54 -0.62
N ALA A 224 -2.93 15.88 -1.31
CA ALA A 224 -2.95 16.76 -2.48
C ALA A 224 -2.88 18.25 -2.15
N ARG A 225 -3.06 18.65 -0.88
CA ARG A 225 -3.13 20.07 -0.50
C ARG A 225 -1.87 20.83 -0.90
N GLY A 226 -2.07 21.91 -1.67
CA GLY A 226 -0.99 22.82 -2.09
C GLY A 226 -0.08 22.29 -3.21
N LEU A 227 -0.41 21.15 -3.84
CA LEU A 227 0.36 20.61 -4.97
C LEU A 227 -0.14 21.15 -6.32
N ASP A 228 0.78 21.36 -7.30
CA ASP A 228 0.45 21.58 -8.72
C ASP A 228 0.04 20.24 -9.36
N ILE A 229 -1.26 19.96 -9.39
CA ILE A 229 -1.82 18.73 -9.96
C ILE A 229 -2.56 19.05 -11.25
N ARG A 230 -2.12 18.45 -12.35
CA ARG A 230 -2.73 18.59 -13.66
C ARG A 230 -3.52 17.35 -13.99
N LEU A 231 -4.85 17.46 -13.86
CA LEU A 231 -5.79 16.44 -14.21
C LEU A 231 -5.94 16.30 -15.74
N ASN A 232 -6.53 15.19 -16.20
CA ASN A 232 -6.72 14.88 -17.62
C ASN A 232 -5.41 14.91 -18.44
N SER A 233 -4.30 14.62 -17.78
CA SER A 233 -2.94 14.67 -18.33
C SER A 233 -2.41 13.26 -18.56
N VAL A 234 -2.85 12.63 -19.64
CA VAL A 234 -2.48 11.24 -19.97
C VAL A 234 -1.05 11.20 -20.52
N VAL A 235 -0.11 10.72 -19.71
CA VAL A 235 1.28 10.50 -20.13
C VAL A 235 1.34 9.32 -21.09
N ARG A 236 1.99 9.52 -22.24
CA ARG A 236 2.17 8.51 -23.30
C ARG A 236 3.61 8.04 -23.44
N SER A 237 4.57 8.90 -23.18
CA SER A 237 5.99 8.54 -23.28
C SER A 237 6.83 9.29 -22.25
N ILE A 238 7.90 8.64 -21.83
CA ILE A 238 8.90 9.16 -20.90
C ILE A 238 10.27 8.88 -21.51
N ALA A 239 10.99 9.93 -21.88
CA ALA A 239 12.40 9.82 -22.23
C ALA A 239 13.25 10.24 -21.02
N TYR A 240 14.36 9.53 -20.77
CA TYR A 240 15.24 9.80 -19.65
C TYR A 240 16.72 9.60 -20.00
N SER A 241 17.58 10.42 -19.41
CA SER A 241 19.03 10.36 -19.60
C SER A 241 19.72 10.98 -18.37
N ASP A 242 21.03 11.01 -18.36
CA ASP A 242 21.82 11.65 -17.29
C ASP A 242 21.48 13.14 -17.12
N SER A 243 20.99 13.81 -18.19
CA SER A 243 20.64 15.23 -18.18
C SER A 243 19.25 15.54 -17.62
N GLY A 244 18.38 14.52 -17.42
CA GLY A 244 17.03 14.70 -16.89
C GLY A 244 15.99 13.84 -17.60
N VAL A 245 14.74 14.25 -17.49
CA VAL A 245 13.58 13.53 -18.02
C VAL A 245 12.72 14.41 -18.91
N SER A 246 12.07 13.81 -19.90
CA SER A 246 11.06 14.44 -20.77
C SER A 246 9.80 13.59 -20.77
N VAL A 247 8.68 14.15 -20.36
CA VAL A 247 7.39 13.47 -20.21
C VAL A 247 6.40 14.07 -21.20
N THR A 248 5.81 13.23 -22.05
CA THR A 248 4.88 13.68 -23.13
C THR A 248 3.43 13.43 -22.74
N VAL A 249 2.64 14.52 -22.80
CA VAL A 249 1.17 14.52 -22.64
C VAL A 249 0.56 15.11 -23.89
N GLY A 250 -0.15 14.31 -24.69
CA GLY A 250 -0.62 14.74 -26.01
C GLY A 250 0.54 15.20 -26.90
N THR A 251 0.55 16.48 -27.29
CA THR A 251 1.64 17.14 -28.03
C THR A 251 2.62 17.92 -27.15
N THR A 252 2.33 18.04 -25.86
CA THR A 252 3.15 18.82 -24.92
C THR A 252 4.23 17.96 -24.29
N VAL A 253 5.47 18.48 -24.27
CA VAL A 253 6.61 17.86 -23.61
C VAL A 253 6.97 18.65 -22.35
N HIS A 254 6.85 18.01 -21.20
CA HIS A 254 7.29 18.55 -19.91
C HIS A 254 8.70 18.02 -19.60
N ARG A 255 9.60 18.90 -19.13
CA ARG A 255 10.96 18.52 -18.76
C ARG A 255 11.22 18.77 -17.28
N ALA A 256 12.01 17.88 -16.66
CA ALA A 256 12.42 18.00 -15.27
C ALA A 256 13.76 17.29 -15.03
N ASP A 257 14.36 17.56 -13.87
CA ASP A 257 15.57 16.85 -13.44
C ASP A 257 15.30 15.38 -13.09
N PHE A 258 14.11 15.08 -12.54
CA PHE A 258 13.68 13.74 -12.15
C PHE A 258 12.22 13.48 -12.50
N ALA A 259 11.86 12.20 -12.63
CA ALA A 259 10.45 11.78 -12.64
C ALA A 259 10.20 10.63 -11.66
N VAL A 260 8.99 10.62 -11.09
CA VAL A 260 8.47 9.51 -10.26
C VAL A 260 7.28 8.88 -10.99
N VAL A 261 7.44 7.66 -11.45
CA VAL A 261 6.42 6.87 -12.14
C VAL A 261 5.60 6.13 -11.10
N THR A 262 4.31 6.43 -11.01
CA THR A 262 3.41 5.77 -10.04
C THR A 262 2.19 5.13 -10.69
N VAL A 263 2.27 4.89 -12.01
CA VAL A 263 1.19 4.22 -12.75
C VAL A 263 1.05 2.76 -12.31
N PRO A 264 -0.18 2.22 -12.27
CA PRO A 264 -0.43 0.85 -11.82
C PRO A 264 0.32 -0.22 -12.65
N LEU A 265 0.61 -1.38 -12.03
CA LEU A 265 1.27 -2.50 -12.69
C LEU A 265 0.55 -2.92 -13.97
N GLY A 266 -0.79 -2.97 -13.98
CA GLY A 266 -1.57 -3.33 -15.17
C GLY A 266 -1.37 -2.35 -16.33
N VAL A 267 -1.18 -1.06 -16.04
CA VAL A 267 -0.88 -0.02 -17.04
C VAL A 267 0.53 -0.18 -17.59
N LEU A 268 1.51 -0.48 -16.73
CA LEU A 268 2.90 -0.78 -17.15
C LEU A 268 2.96 -2.02 -18.04
N ARG A 269 2.32 -3.11 -17.64
CA ARG A 269 2.25 -4.37 -18.42
C ARG A 269 1.61 -4.19 -19.79
N ALA A 270 0.61 -3.34 -19.89
CA ALA A 270 -0.08 -3.05 -21.14
C ALA A 270 0.73 -2.18 -22.11
N GLY A 271 1.92 -1.69 -21.70
CA GLY A 271 2.73 -0.80 -22.53
C GLY A 271 2.05 0.55 -22.84
N SER A 272 1.10 0.98 -21.99
CA SER A 272 0.34 2.22 -22.22
C SER A 272 1.22 3.48 -22.10
N VAL A 273 2.37 3.34 -21.47
CA VAL A 273 3.43 4.35 -21.37
C VAL A 273 4.70 3.77 -21.99
N THR A 274 5.26 4.43 -22.98
CA THR A 274 6.54 4.05 -23.59
C THR A 274 7.71 4.71 -22.87
N PHE A 275 8.85 4.02 -22.85
CA PHE A 275 10.08 4.49 -22.20
C PHE A 275 11.21 4.55 -23.24
N ASP A 276 11.99 5.63 -23.21
CA ASP A 276 13.16 5.83 -24.05
C ASP A 276 14.37 6.28 -23.20
N PRO A 277 15.41 5.46 -23.03
CA PRO A 277 15.54 4.08 -23.54
C PRO A 277 14.50 3.12 -22.95
N PRO A 278 14.25 1.95 -23.58
CA PRO A 278 13.34 0.94 -23.04
C PRO A 278 13.76 0.48 -21.63
N LEU A 279 12.78 0.17 -20.78
CA LEU A 279 13.06 -0.40 -19.45
C LEU A 279 13.89 -1.69 -19.57
N PRO A 280 14.81 -1.96 -18.63
CA PRO A 280 15.63 -3.16 -18.63
C PRO A 280 14.81 -4.45 -18.67
N GLU A 281 15.36 -5.52 -19.27
CA GLU A 281 14.70 -6.82 -19.35
C GLU A 281 14.31 -7.37 -17.97
N SER A 282 15.19 -7.20 -16.97
CA SER A 282 14.91 -7.62 -15.58
C SER A 282 13.60 -7.02 -15.06
N LYS A 283 13.37 -5.71 -15.32
CA LYS A 283 12.15 -5.02 -14.89
C LYS A 283 10.92 -5.49 -15.69
N ARG A 284 11.06 -5.71 -17.00
CA ARG A 284 9.98 -6.24 -17.85
C ARG A 284 9.59 -7.66 -17.44
N SER A 285 10.57 -8.51 -17.15
CA SER A 285 10.35 -9.87 -16.67
C SER A 285 9.70 -9.90 -15.27
N ALA A 286 10.09 -9.01 -14.36
CA ALA A 286 9.43 -8.84 -13.06
C ALA A 286 7.96 -8.42 -13.21
N MET A 287 7.67 -7.44 -14.09
CA MET A 287 6.29 -7.05 -14.42
C MET A 287 5.46 -8.22 -14.95
N ALA A 288 6.05 -9.09 -15.75
CA ALA A 288 5.34 -10.22 -16.35
C ALA A 288 4.95 -11.30 -15.33
N ARG A 289 5.84 -11.57 -14.34
CA ARG A 289 5.60 -12.58 -13.30
C ARG A 289 4.61 -12.13 -12.24
N LEU A 290 4.57 -10.85 -11.88
CA LEU A 290 3.61 -10.33 -10.90
C LEU A 290 2.20 -10.32 -11.48
N GLY A 291 1.23 -10.78 -10.70
CA GLY A 291 -0.17 -10.76 -11.08
C GLY A 291 -0.84 -9.40 -10.86
N VAL A 292 -1.95 -9.19 -11.55
CA VAL A 292 -2.83 -8.02 -11.36
C VAL A 292 -4.23 -8.52 -11.04
N GLY A 293 -4.72 -8.20 -9.85
CA GLY A 293 -5.95 -8.73 -9.28
C GLY A 293 -7.22 -8.31 -10.00
N GLN A 294 -8.18 -9.22 -9.97
CA GLN A 294 -9.51 -9.09 -10.56
C GLN A 294 -10.54 -9.15 -9.44
N ILE A 295 -10.68 -8.03 -8.71
CA ILE A 295 -11.70 -7.88 -7.67
C ILE A 295 -12.62 -6.73 -8.03
N ASN A 296 -13.91 -6.99 -7.99
CA ASN A 296 -14.94 -5.99 -8.16
C ASN A 296 -15.90 -5.98 -6.99
N LYS A 297 -16.23 -4.78 -6.53
CA LYS A 297 -17.27 -4.51 -5.55
C LYS A 297 -18.59 -4.27 -6.26
N VAL A 298 -19.66 -4.73 -5.63
CA VAL A 298 -21.04 -4.46 -6.05
C VAL A 298 -21.77 -3.85 -4.85
N PHE A 299 -22.09 -2.57 -4.94
CA PHE A 299 -22.90 -1.83 -3.96
C PHE A 299 -24.37 -1.99 -4.29
N LEU A 300 -25.13 -2.48 -3.33
CA LEU A 300 -26.55 -2.77 -3.45
C LEU A 300 -27.32 -1.82 -2.52
N LEU A 301 -28.10 -0.91 -3.07
CA LEU A 301 -28.85 0.09 -2.31
C LEU A 301 -30.33 -0.31 -2.25
N PHE A 302 -30.91 -0.21 -1.07
CA PHE A 302 -32.28 -0.62 -0.79
C PHE A 302 -33.07 0.51 -0.11
N ASP A 303 -34.41 0.50 -0.25
CA ASP A 303 -35.28 1.44 0.46
C ASP A 303 -35.35 1.11 1.95
N ARG A 304 -35.30 -0.16 2.30
CA ARG A 304 -35.28 -0.67 3.67
C ARG A 304 -34.34 -1.86 3.83
N ALA A 305 -33.77 -2.02 5.03
CA ALA A 305 -33.04 -3.21 5.38
C ALA A 305 -34.01 -4.39 5.63
N PHE A 306 -33.73 -5.56 5.09
CA PHE A 306 -34.41 -6.83 5.37
C PHE A 306 -33.47 -7.85 6.03
N TRP A 307 -32.24 -7.44 6.29
CA TRP A 307 -31.19 -8.22 6.96
C TRP A 307 -30.96 -7.73 8.39
N PRO A 308 -30.29 -8.51 9.27
CA PRO A 308 -29.89 -8.09 10.61
C PRO A 308 -28.94 -6.89 10.55
N THR A 309 -29.40 -5.72 11.03
CA THR A 309 -28.65 -4.45 10.90
C THR A 309 -27.44 -4.35 11.83
N GLY A 310 -27.35 -5.19 12.87
CA GLY A 310 -26.24 -5.21 13.82
C GLY A 310 -25.12 -6.18 13.45
N THR A 311 -25.31 -7.08 12.49
CA THR A 311 -24.29 -8.01 12.00
C THR A 311 -23.45 -7.34 10.93
N GLN A 312 -22.13 -7.32 11.09
CA GLN A 312 -21.25 -6.55 10.20
C GLN A 312 -21.02 -7.25 8.86
N TYR A 313 -20.91 -8.56 8.87
CA TYR A 313 -20.59 -9.35 7.69
C TYR A 313 -21.56 -10.52 7.53
N PHE A 314 -21.87 -10.83 6.27
CA PHE A 314 -22.61 -12.03 5.92
C PHE A 314 -21.79 -12.84 4.92
N GLY A 315 -21.49 -14.08 5.27
CA GLY A 315 -20.85 -15.03 4.39
C GLY A 315 -21.87 -15.94 3.71
N TRP A 316 -21.59 -16.41 2.53
CA TRP A 316 -22.42 -17.37 1.82
C TRP A 316 -21.55 -18.40 1.09
N HIS A 317 -21.84 -19.69 1.31
CA HIS A 317 -21.26 -20.76 0.54
C HIS A 317 -21.84 -20.76 -0.87
N SER A 318 -21.52 -19.68 -1.62
CA SER A 318 -22.00 -19.49 -2.97
C SER A 318 -21.71 -20.70 -3.85
N PRO A 319 -22.69 -21.21 -4.63
CA PRO A 319 -22.48 -22.32 -5.55
C PRO A 319 -21.53 -21.94 -6.71
N ILE A 320 -21.29 -20.65 -6.91
CA ILE A 320 -20.35 -20.14 -7.90
C ILE A 320 -19.18 -19.51 -7.16
N ARG A 321 -18.04 -20.19 -7.11
CA ARG A 321 -16.83 -19.69 -6.48
C ARG A 321 -16.48 -18.30 -7.02
N GLY A 322 -16.14 -17.38 -6.11
CA GLY A 322 -15.77 -16.00 -6.47
C GLY A 322 -16.93 -15.07 -6.75
N ARG A 323 -18.20 -15.49 -6.59
CA ARG A 323 -19.37 -14.63 -6.81
C ARG A 323 -20.24 -14.54 -5.56
N TYR A 324 -20.38 -13.32 -5.02
CA TYR A 324 -21.28 -12.98 -3.89
C TYR A 324 -21.04 -13.77 -2.60
N SER A 325 -19.86 -14.32 -2.40
CA SER A 325 -19.56 -15.15 -1.23
C SER A 325 -19.50 -14.35 0.08
N TYR A 326 -19.54 -13.03 0.02
CA TYR A 326 -19.33 -12.16 1.16
C TYR A 326 -20.08 -10.84 0.99
N PHE A 327 -20.73 -10.37 2.08
CA PHE A 327 -21.44 -9.09 2.11
C PHE A 327 -20.98 -8.26 3.29
N VAL A 328 -20.71 -6.98 3.06
CA VAL A 328 -20.43 -5.97 4.09
C VAL A 328 -21.70 -5.16 4.33
N ASN A 329 -22.11 -5.04 5.58
CA ASN A 329 -23.32 -4.36 6.00
C ASN A 329 -23.02 -2.91 6.40
N TYR A 330 -23.41 -1.96 5.57
CA TYR A 330 -23.24 -0.52 5.84
C TYR A 330 -24.05 -0.02 7.03
N ARG A 331 -25.13 -0.74 7.42
CA ARG A 331 -25.97 -0.35 8.58
C ARG A 331 -25.22 -0.40 9.91
N THR A 332 -24.13 -1.10 10.02
CA THR A 332 -23.33 -1.16 11.25
C THR A 332 -22.55 0.13 11.52
N PHE A 333 -22.22 0.89 10.49
CA PHE A 333 -21.43 2.12 10.62
C PHE A 333 -22.05 3.35 9.94
N SER A 334 -23.24 3.20 9.37
CA SER A 334 -23.99 4.31 8.74
C SER A 334 -25.50 4.08 8.85
N SER A 335 -26.28 5.08 8.45
CA SER A 335 -27.74 4.97 8.35
C SER A 335 -28.21 4.40 7.00
N HIS A 336 -27.31 4.12 6.07
CA HIS A 336 -27.66 3.73 4.71
C HIS A 336 -28.02 2.24 4.60
N ASN A 337 -29.13 1.95 3.92
CA ASN A 337 -29.52 0.58 3.59
C ASN A 337 -28.70 0.09 2.39
N CYS A 338 -27.46 -0.25 2.64
CA CYS A 338 -26.52 -0.69 1.62
C CYS A 338 -25.83 -1.99 2.07
N LEU A 339 -25.75 -2.96 1.15
CA LEU A 339 -24.89 -4.11 1.24
C LEU A 339 -23.83 -4.01 0.15
N VAL A 340 -22.60 -4.40 0.47
CA VAL A 340 -21.52 -4.51 -0.53
C VAL A 340 -21.12 -5.96 -0.66
N THR A 341 -21.13 -6.47 -1.88
CA THR A 341 -20.62 -7.81 -2.18
C THR A 341 -19.52 -7.76 -3.23
N PHE A 342 -18.93 -8.91 -3.54
CA PHE A 342 -17.70 -8.97 -4.33
C PHE A 342 -17.79 -10.02 -5.44
N GLY A 343 -17.04 -9.77 -6.51
CA GLY A 343 -16.68 -10.74 -7.52
C GLY A 343 -15.16 -10.86 -7.62
N PHE A 344 -14.65 -12.08 -7.65
CA PHE A 344 -13.23 -12.40 -7.71
C PHE A 344 -12.88 -13.12 -9.00
N GLY A 345 -11.68 -12.88 -9.53
CA GLY A 345 -11.18 -13.55 -10.73
C GLY A 345 -12.11 -13.41 -11.92
N GLU A 346 -12.42 -14.52 -12.59
CA GLU A 346 -13.34 -14.56 -13.74
C GLU A 346 -14.74 -14.06 -13.41
N GLN A 347 -15.21 -14.27 -12.17
CA GLN A 347 -16.51 -13.78 -11.73
C GLN A 347 -16.49 -12.25 -11.55
N GLY A 348 -15.38 -11.68 -11.10
CA GLY A 348 -15.19 -10.24 -11.07
C GLY A 348 -15.28 -9.65 -12.49
N LEU A 349 -14.58 -10.24 -13.46
CA LEU A 349 -14.65 -9.83 -14.87
C LEU A 349 -16.06 -9.99 -15.47
N ALA A 350 -16.77 -11.07 -15.11
CA ALA A 350 -18.13 -11.29 -15.58
C ALA A 350 -19.08 -10.20 -15.07
N LEU A 351 -18.95 -9.81 -13.79
CA LEU A 351 -19.75 -8.74 -13.18
C LEU A 351 -19.48 -7.37 -13.81
N GLU A 352 -18.23 -7.08 -14.22
CA GLU A 352 -17.88 -5.83 -14.91
C GLU A 352 -18.66 -5.61 -16.21
N ARG A 353 -19.06 -6.67 -16.87
CA ARG A 353 -19.75 -6.62 -18.17
C ARG A 353 -21.26 -6.45 -18.06
N LEU A 354 -21.82 -6.61 -16.86
CA LEU A 354 -23.25 -6.48 -16.65
C LEU A 354 -23.68 -5.02 -16.62
N THR A 355 -24.81 -4.71 -17.24
CA THR A 355 -25.52 -3.47 -16.98
C THR A 355 -26.11 -3.47 -15.57
N GLU A 356 -26.51 -2.30 -15.06
CA GLU A 356 -27.14 -2.21 -13.72
C GLU A 356 -28.38 -3.12 -13.62
N ALA A 357 -29.25 -3.13 -14.62
CA ALA A 357 -30.43 -3.98 -14.64
C ALA A 357 -30.09 -5.48 -14.60
N GLN A 358 -29.11 -5.92 -15.41
CA GLN A 358 -28.63 -7.30 -15.41
C GLN A 358 -27.97 -7.67 -14.07
N LEU A 359 -27.27 -6.73 -13.44
CA LEU A 359 -26.63 -6.93 -12.14
C LEU A 359 -27.70 -7.11 -11.03
N ILE A 360 -28.75 -6.30 -11.03
CA ILE A 360 -29.89 -6.44 -10.13
C ILE A 360 -30.59 -7.79 -10.31
N GLU A 361 -30.86 -8.18 -11.55
CA GLU A 361 -31.44 -9.48 -11.88
C GLU A 361 -30.54 -10.64 -11.40
N ASN A 362 -29.23 -10.53 -11.61
CA ASN A 362 -28.25 -11.57 -11.26
C ASN A 362 -28.08 -11.74 -9.75
N VAL A 363 -28.05 -10.66 -8.95
CA VAL A 363 -27.82 -10.72 -7.50
C VAL A 363 -29.07 -11.05 -6.68
N THR A 364 -30.26 -10.72 -7.19
CA THR A 364 -31.52 -10.88 -6.44
C THR A 364 -31.80 -12.32 -5.99
N PRO A 365 -31.56 -13.38 -6.78
CA PRO A 365 -31.68 -14.76 -6.31
C PRO A 365 -30.74 -15.07 -5.12
N ALA A 366 -29.48 -14.62 -5.18
CA ALA A 366 -28.53 -14.79 -4.08
C ALA A 366 -29.01 -14.13 -2.78
N LEU A 367 -29.53 -12.89 -2.88
CA LEU A 367 -30.11 -12.20 -1.71
C LEU A 367 -31.28 -12.97 -1.11
N ARG A 368 -32.16 -13.56 -1.94
CA ARG A 368 -33.29 -14.36 -1.46
C ARG A 368 -32.86 -15.68 -0.84
N THR A 369 -31.80 -16.29 -1.34
CA THR A 369 -31.22 -17.48 -0.72
C THR A 369 -30.65 -17.15 0.66
N VAL A 370 -29.87 -16.07 0.76
CA VAL A 370 -29.17 -15.68 1.99
C VAL A 370 -30.12 -15.10 3.05
N PHE A 371 -31.03 -14.21 2.64
CA PHE A 371 -31.86 -13.42 3.57
C PHE A 371 -33.34 -13.80 3.55
N GLY A 372 -33.70 -14.86 2.81
CA GLY A 372 -35.07 -15.36 2.74
C GLY A 372 -35.96 -14.62 1.73
N ALA A 373 -37.21 -15.08 1.63
CA ALA A 373 -38.19 -14.59 0.65
C ALA A 373 -38.56 -13.11 0.81
N SER A 374 -38.31 -12.50 1.98
CA SER A 374 -38.55 -11.07 2.24
C SER A 374 -37.51 -10.16 1.58
N ALA A 375 -36.40 -10.72 1.08
CA ALA A 375 -35.38 -9.96 0.40
C ALA A 375 -35.90 -9.38 -0.92
N THR A 376 -35.84 -8.06 -1.03
CA THR A 376 -36.24 -7.32 -2.21
C THR A 376 -35.08 -7.15 -3.18
N ALA A 377 -35.36 -6.92 -4.46
CA ALA A 377 -34.36 -6.45 -5.39
C ALA A 377 -33.78 -5.10 -4.94
N PRO A 378 -32.48 -4.83 -5.13
CA PRO A 378 -31.94 -3.51 -4.88
C PRO A 378 -32.55 -2.46 -5.82
N ARG A 379 -32.76 -1.24 -5.31
CA ARG A 379 -33.19 -0.10 -6.13
C ARG A 379 -32.08 0.43 -7.05
N ARG A 380 -30.82 0.23 -6.65
CA ARG A 380 -29.61 0.55 -7.39
C ARG A 380 -28.56 -0.55 -7.16
N ALA A 381 -27.82 -0.87 -8.20
CA ALA A 381 -26.67 -1.74 -8.11
C ALA A 381 -25.48 -1.11 -8.86
N ILE A 382 -24.46 -0.73 -8.12
CA ILE A 382 -23.31 -0.01 -8.64
C ILE A 382 -22.09 -0.94 -8.52
N ARG A 383 -21.45 -1.23 -9.63
CA ARG A 383 -20.24 -2.06 -9.67
C ARG A 383 -19.00 -1.24 -9.95
N THR A 384 -17.86 -1.74 -9.50
CA THR A 384 -16.57 -1.27 -9.95
C THR A 384 -16.17 -1.92 -11.28
N GLY A 385 -15.20 -1.34 -11.97
CA GLY A 385 -14.74 -1.80 -13.28
C GLY A 385 -13.24 -1.56 -13.42
N TRP A 386 -12.45 -2.09 -12.48
CA TRP A 386 -11.02 -1.80 -12.42
C TRP A 386 -10.21 -2.40 -13.56
N ASN A 387 -10.67 -3.53 -14.14
CA ASN A 387 -9.97 -4.17 -15.24
C ASN A 387 -10.20 -3.44 -16.56
N GLU A 388 -11.44 -2.96 -16.80
CA GLU A 388 -11.80 -2.19 -18.00
C GLU A 388 -11.27 -0.75 -17.95
N ASP A 389 -10.98 -0.21 -16.76
CA ASP A 389 -10.42 1.14 -16.58
C ASP A 389 -9.00 1.21 -17.20
N PRO A 390 -8.79 2.01 -18.26
CA PRO A 390 -7.50 2.07 -18.97
C PRO A 390 -6.36 2.61 -18.11
N PHE A 391 -6.67 3.28 -16.98
CA PHE A 391 -5.70 3.86 -16.07
C PHE A 391 -5.50 3.03 -14.79
N ALA A 392 -6.14 1.86 -14.68
CA ALA A 392 -5.92 0.89 -13.61
C ALA A 392 -5.52 -0.48 -14.17
N ARG A 393 -6.31 -1.04 -15.09
CA ARG A 393 -6.16 -2.36 -15.71
C ARG A 393 -6.03 -3.48 -14.67
N GLY A 394 -6.90 -3.40 -13.66
CA GLY A 394 -7.01 -4.32 -12.53
C GLY A 394 -7.00 -3.63 -11.17
N ALA A 395 -7.27 -4.39 -10.10
CA ALA A 395 -7.45 -3.85 -8.76
C ALA A 395 -6.10 -3.55 -8.05
N TYR A 396 -5.32 -4.57 -7.73
CA TYR A 396 -4.00 -4.45 -7.09
C TYR A 396 -3.11 -5.65 -7.43
N SER A 397 -1.80 -5.57 -7.08
CA SER A 397 -0.85 -6.62 -7.43
C SER A 397 -0.93 -7.82 -6.50
N PHE A 398 -0.57 -9.00 -7.02
CA PHE A 398 -0.43 -10.22 -6.24
C PHE A 398 0.79 -11.05 -6.70
N ALA A 399 1.20 -12.02 -5.87
CA ALA A 399 2.26 -12.95 -6.24
C ALA A 399 1.76 -13.96 -7.28
N GLY A 400 2.10 -13.74 -8.54
CA GLY A 400 1.84 -14.67 -9.64
C GLY A 400 2.78 -15.87 -9.60
N ILE A 401 2.50 -16.88 -10.43
CA ILE A 401 3.34 -18.07 -10.55
C ILE A 401 4.76 -17.64 -10.96
N ASP A 402 5.78 -18.24 -10.35
CA ASP A 402 7.20 -17.93 -10.52
C ASP A 402 7.63 -16.50 -10.07
N SER A 403 6.72 -15.70 -9.49
CA SER A 403 7.12 -14.42 -8.93
C SER A 403 7.85 -14.59 -7.59
N THR A 404 8.72 -13.63 -7.29
CA THR A 404 9.49 -13.59 -6.05
C THR A 404 9.36 -12.22 -5.37
N ALA A 405 9.79 -12.14 -4.12
CA ALA A 405 9.91 -10.88 -3.40
C ALA A 405 10.80 -9.87 -4.16
N GLU A 406 11.90 -10.37 -4.79
CA GLU A 406 12.83 -9.53 -5.57
C GLU A 406 12.17 -8.87 -6.79
N ASP A 407 11.07 -9.40 -7.32
CA ASP A 407 10.36 -8.76 -8.44
C ASP A 407 9.81 -7.38 -8.06
N HIS A 408 9.28 -7.24 -6.83
CA HIS A 408 8.83 -5.95 -6.31
C HIS A 408 9.97 -4.96 -6.13
N GLU A 409 11.12 -5.43 -5.62
CA GLU A 409 12.32 -4.61 -5.48
C GLU A 409 12.90 -4.22 -6.85
N THR A 410 12.89 -5.15 -7.81
CA THR A 410 13.33 -4.89 -9.19
C THR A 410 12.47 -3.81 -9.84
N LEU A 411 11.15 -3.84 -9.61
CA LEU A 411 10.26 -2.76 -10.07
C LEU A 411 10.59 -1.41 -9.40
N ALA A 412 11.02 -1.43 -8.15
CA ALA A 412 11.35 -0.25 -7.37
C ALA A 412 12.71 0.37 -7.74
N ARG A 413 13.61 -0.34 -8.46
CA ARG A 413 14.93 0.17 -8.82
C ARG A 413 14.81 1.41 -9.71
N PRO A 414 15.55 2.49 -9.44
CA PRO A 414 15.62 3.64 -10.35
C PRO A 414 16.27 3.29 -11.69
N GLU A 415 15.89 4.00 -12.74
CA GLU A 415 16.52 3.90 -14.05
C GLU A 415 17.25 5.18 -14.42
N GLY A 416 18.47 5.07 -14.95
CA GLY A 416 19.33 6.20 -15.35
C GLY A 416 19.56 7.21 -14.22
N GLY A 417 19.38 6.85 -12.96
CA GLY A 417 19.49 7.75 -11.81
C GLY A 417 18.48 8.90 -11.78
N ARG A 418 17.54 8.96 -12.73
CA ARG A 418 16.59 10.07 -12.92
C ARG A 418 15.14 9.65 -12.90
N LEU A 419 14.85 8.38 -13.17
CA LEU A 419 13.51 7.84 -13.24
C LEU A 419 13.27 6.91 -12.06
N MET A 420 12.37 7.31 -11.16
CA MET A 420 12.00 6.59 -9.94
C MET A 420 10.68 5.86 -10.12
N PHE A 421 10.44 4.79 -9.35
CA PHE A 421 9.22 3.98 -9.44
C PHE A 421 8.59 3.78 -8.07
N ALA A 422 7.34 4.22 -7.91
CA ALA A 422 6.54 4.01 -6.71
C ALA A 422 5.16 3.43 -7.07
N GLY A 423 4.45 2.97 -6.05
CA GLY A 423 3.16 2.28 -6.17
C GLY A 423 3.15 1.05 -5.28
N GLU A 424 1.96 0.55 -4.94
CA GLU A 424 1.84 -0.63 -4.05
C GLU A 424 2.59 -1.85 -4.57
N HIS A 425 2.68 -2.01 -5.89
CA HIS A 425 3.37 -3.10 -6.59
C HIS A 425 4.90 -3.03 -6.51
N THR A 426 5.47 -1.91 -6.04
CA THR A 426 6.91 -1.73 -5.83
C THR A 426 7.32 -1.90 -4.36
N HIS A 427 6.42 -2.39 -3.50
CA HIS A 427 6.68 -2.60 -2.09
C HIS A 427 6.53 -4.09 -1.74
N GLU A 428 7.64 -4.76 -1.46
CA GLU A 428 7.69 -6.20 -1.20
C GLU A 428 6.75 -6.62 -0.05
N LEU A 429 6.92 -6.02 1.13
CA LEU A 429 6.21 -6.44 2.35
C LEU A 429 4.75 -6.00 2.38
N TYR A 430 4.44 -4.81 1.84
CA TYR A 430 3.11 -4.20 1.92
C TYR A 430 2.49 -3.99 0.54
N ARG A 431 2.75 -4.91 -0.42
CA ARG A 431 2.10 -4.89 -1.73
C ARG A 431 0.58 -4.92 -1.60
N ALA A 432 -0.13 -4.50 -2.62
CA ALA A 432 -1.59 -4.50 -2.69
C ALA A 432 -2.29 -3.54 -1.70
N THR A 433 -1.56 -2.71 -0.95
CA THR A 433 -2.11 -1.91 0.14
C THR A 433 -1.89 -0.41 -0.05
N VAL A 434 -2.77 0.39 0.58
CA VAL A 434 -2.64 1.86 0.60
C VAL A 434 -1.37 2.30 1.35
N HIS A 435 -1.05 1.63 2.45
CA HIS A 435 0.17 1.94 3.20
C HIS A 435 1.44 1.54 2.43
N GLY A 436 1.43 0.46 1.64
CA GLY A 436 2.52 0.13 0.74
C GLY A 436 2.72 1.18 -0.36
N ALA A 437 1.62 1.67 -0.94
CA ALA A 437 1.66 2.79 -1.87
C ALA A 437 2.25 4.06 -1.21
N PHE A 438 1.79 4.41 -0.01
CA PHE A 438 2.32 5.53 0.77
C PHE A 438 3.82 5.40 1.03
N LEU A 439 4.26 4.26 1.59
CA LEU A 439 5.66 4.00 1.92
C LEU A 439 6.57 3.99 0.67
N SER A 440 6.06 3.52 -0.47
CA SER A 440 6.80 3.60 -1.74
C SER A 440 7.00 5.05 -2.18
N GLY A 441 6.01 5.93 -1.98
CA GLY A 441 6.13 7.37 -2.25
C GLY A 441 7.18 8.04 -1.36
N VAL A 442 7.16 7.74 -0.06
CA VAL A 442 8.19 8.21 0.91
C VAL A 442 9.59 7.75 0.48
N ARG A 443 9.72 6.47 0.09
CA ARG A 443 11.00 5.90 -0.39
C ARG A 443 11.56 6.67 -1.58
N GLU A 444 10.73 6.96 -2.60
CA GLU A 444 11.24 7.64 -3.80
C GLU A 444 11.54 9.12 -3.55
N ALA A 445 10.75 9.80 -2.72
CA ALA A 445 11.12 11.14 -2.26
C ALA A 445 12.48 11.11 -1.55
N GLY A 446 12.68 10.17 -0.62
CA GLY A 446 13.92 9.97 0.10
C GLY A 446 15.13 9.65 -0.79
N ARG A 447 14.92 9.02 -1.96
CA ARG A 447 15.98 8.79 -2.97
C ARG A 447 16.34 10.06 -3.73
N ILE A 448 15.36 10.91 -4.05
CA ILE A 448 15.58 12.16 -4.81
C ILE A 448 16.21 13.24 -3.93
N LEU A 449 15.79 13.37 -2.68
CA LEU A 449 16.24 14.45 -1.77
C LEU A 449 17.77 14.56 -1.66
N PRO A 450 18.55 13.48 -1.46
CA PRO A 450 20.02 13.57 -1.41
C PRO A 450 20.64 13.93 -2.76
N LEU A 451 20.03 13.52 -3.88
CA LEU A 451 20.52 13.77 -5.23
C LEU A 451 20.24 15.22 -5.67
N ALA A 452 19.15 15.77 -5.16
CA ALA A 452 18.67 17.11 -5.47
C ALA A 452 19.33 18.20 -4.61
N THR A 453 19.89 17.83 -3.48
CA THR A 453 20.56 18.76 -2.55
C THR A 453 22.07 18.73 -2.84
N PRO A 454 22.73 19.89 -3.06
CA PRO A 454 24.18 19.93 -3.02
C PRO A 454 24.66 19.37 -1.68
N SER A 455 25.76 18.62 -1.70
CA SER A 455 26.32 17.84 -0.58
C SER A 455 26.55 18.57 0.75
N ASN A 456 26.16 19.83 0.87
CA ASN A 456 26.36 20.71 2.01
C ASN A 456 25.12 21.05 2.84
N ARG A 457 23.94 20.41 2.60
CA ARG A 457 22.76 20.64 3.46
C ARG A 457 22.08 19.35 3.84
N LEU A 458 22.73 18.58 4.69
CA LEU A 458 22.06 17.57 5.49
C LEU A 458 21.00 18.28 6.37
N SER A 459 19.81 17.66 6.51
CA SER A 459 18.83 18.11 7.51
C SER A 459 19.46 18.13 8.91
N GLU A 460 18.93 18.93 9.82
CA GLU A 460 19.40 18.91 11.22
C GLU A 460 19.42 17.48 11.77
N ALA A 461 18.41 16.69 11.46
CA ALA A 461 18.33 15.29 11.87
C ALA A 461 19.47 14.44 11.29
N GLU A 462 19.79 14.62 10.01
CA GLU A 462 20.90 13.90 9.36
C GLU A 462 22.26 14.35 9.89
N ARG A 463 22.42 15.62 10.16
CA ARG A 463 23.65 16.17 10.75
C ARG A 463 23.88 15.61 12.14
N ILE A 464 22.82 15.52 12.98
CA ILE A 464 22.94 14.95 14.30
C ILE A 464 23.20 13.44 14.28
N LEU A 465 22.59 12.71 13.32
CA LEU A 465 22.86 11.29 13.13
C LEU A 465 24.30 11.02 12.66
N ASN A 466 24.81 11.82 11.71
CA ASN A 466 26.21 11.74 11.27
C ASN A 466 27.18 12.05 12.42
N TRP A 467 26.88 13.07 13.19
CA TRP A 467 27.66 13.39 14.38
C TRP A 467 27.62 12.24 15.40
N ALA A 468 26.44 11.70 15.72
CA ALA A 468 26.30 10.56 16.61
C ALA A 468 27.10 9.34 16.16
N GLU A 469 27.10 9.03 14.86
CA GLU A 469 27.94 7.96 14.27
C GLU A 469 29.45 8.22 14.49
N SER A 470 29.88 9.48 14.42
CA SER A 470 31.29 9.84 14.58
C SER A 470 31.78 9.73 16.02
N VAL A 471 30.89 10.01 17.01
CA VAL A 471 31.27 10.01 18.43
C VAL A 471 30.96 8.70 19.16
N ALA A 472 30.10 7.85 18.58
CA ALA A 472 29.70 6.58 19.18
C ALA A 472 29.68 5.42 18.15
N PRO A 473 30.76 5.19 17.38
CA PRO A 473 30.78 4.19 16.30
C PRO A 473 30.56 2.76 16.79
N GLN A 474 30.82 2.46 18.05
CA GLN A 474 30.56 1.17 18.67
C GLN A 474 29.08 0.88 18.94
N LEU A 475 28.23 1.91 18.98
CA LEU A 475 26.79 1.77 19.19
C LEU A 475 26.02 1.77 17.87
N ILE A 476 26.57 2.42 16.85
CA ILE A 476 25.91 2.78 15.61
C ILE A 476 26.86 2.49 14.44
N SER A 477 27.06 1.24 14.07
CA SER A 477 27.93 0.87 12.95
C SER A 477 27.20 -0.13 12.02
N PRO A 478 27.46 -0.09 10.68
CA PRO A 478 28.49 0.61 9.92
C PRO A 478 28.00 1.82 9.10
N ARG A 479 28.93 2.67 8.70
CA ARG A 479 28.72 3.80 7.76
C ARG A 479 27.99 3.36 6.49
N GLY A 480 27.09 4.19 6.00
CA GLY A 480 26.44 4.00 4.72
C GLY A 480 24.97 3.52 4.81
N VAL A 481 24.41 3.41 6.00
CA VAL A 481 22.97 3.11 6.13
C VAL A 481 22.17 4.35 5.71
N PRO A 482 21.21 4.23 4.78
CA PRO A 482 20.41 5.37 4.35
C PRO A 482 19.58 5.93 5.51
N THR A 483 19.54 7.25 5.64
CA THR A 483 18.57 7.91 6.51
C THR A 483 17.16 7.68 5.96
N GLN A 484 16.25 7.29 6.82
CA GLN A 484 14.85 7.08 6.48
C GLN A 484 13.99 8.04 7.28
N THR A 485 12.93 8.56 6.65
CA THR A 485 11.92 9.36 7.34
C THR A 485 10.60 8.64 7.25
N GLN A 486 10.06 8.23 8.39
CA GLN A 486 8.79 7.54 8.48
C GLN A 486 7.92 8.25 9.51
N SER A 487 6.78 8.78 9.06
CA SER A 487 5.85 9.52 9.91
C SER A 487 6.54 10.71 10.59
N ILE A 488 6.62 10.68 11.91
CA ILE A 488 7.24 11.73 12.75
C ILE A 488 8.72 11.49 13.03
N TYR A 489 9.31 10.40 12.55
CA TYR A 489 10.69 10.03 12.82
C TYR A 489 11.56 10.13 11.57
N THR A 490 12.73 10.77 11.71
CA THR A 490 13.87 10.61 10.80
C THR A 490 14.86 9.69 11.49
N TYR A 491 15.14 8.52 10.92
CA TYR A 491 15.93 7.50 11.58
C TYR A 491 16.86 6.74 10.63
N ARG A 492 17.83 6.03 11.22
CA ARG A 492 18.68 5.03 10.57
C ARG A 492 18.58 3.71 11.29
N TYR A 493 18.46 2.63 10.53
CA TYR A 493 18.55 1.27 11.06
C TYR A 493 19.97 0.74 10.89
N TYR A 494 20.53 0.18 11.95
CA TYR A 494 21.89 -0.37 11.99
C TYR A 494 21.83 -1.90 12.11
N PRO A 495 21.99 -2.65 10.98
CA PRO A 495 21.80 -4.10 10.98
C PRO A 495 22.79 -4.85 11.88
N GLY A 496 24.03 -4.36 12.00
CA GLY A 496 25.08 -5.00 12.81
C GLY A 496 24.75 -5.04 14.30
N THR A 497 24.07 -4.03 14.82
CA THR A 497 23.65 -3.91 16.23
C THR A 497 22.17 -4.19 16.44
N ARG A 498 21.38 -4.31 15.37
CA ARG A 498 19.91 -4.42 15.37
C ARG A 498 19.24 -3.27 16.13
N THR A 499 19.73 -2.06 15.91
CA THR A 499 19.27 -0.86 16.61
C THR A 499 18.80 0.20 15.63
N TYR A 500 18.02 1.17 16.11
CA TYR A 500 17.64 2.37 15.38
C TYR A 500 18.10 3.60 16.14
N ALA A 501 18.62 4.59 15.45
CA ALA A 501 18.79 5.93 16.00
C ALA A 501 18.01 6.93 15.14
N GLY A 502 17.37 7.90 15.74
CA GLY A 502 16.50 8.82 15.02
C GLY A 502 16.20 10.09 15.78
N VAL A 503 15.41 10.94 15.11
CA VAL A 503 14.87 12.19 15.67
C VAL A 503 13.36 12.16 15.48
N ASP A 504 12.60 12.48 16.53
CA ASP A 504 11.15 12.57 16.47
C ASP A 504 10.65 13.99 16.09
N ASP A 505 9.34 14.16 15.95
CA ASP A 505 8.69 15.43 15.62
C ASP A 505 8.81 16.49 16.73
N LYS A 506 9.11 16.08 17.94
CA LYS A 506 9.37 16.96 19.09
C LYS A 506 10.85 17.34 19.22
N ARG A 507 11.65 17.01 18.19
CA ARG A 507 13.08 17.25 18.14
C ARG A 507 13.87 16.47 19.21
N ASN A 508 13.31 15.37 19.73
CA ASN A 508 14.07 14.48 20.59
C ASN A 508 14.97 13.56 19.76
N VAL A 509 16.19 13.37 20.22
CA VAL A 509 17.08 12.32 19.70
C VAL A 509 16.77 11.03 20.44
N VAL A 510 16.36 10.03 19.68
CA VAL A 510 15.85 8.76 20.21
C VAL A 510 16.70 7.58 19.74
N TYR A 511 16.73 6.53 20.52
CA TYR A 511 17.44 5.30 20.25
C TYR A 511 16.53 4.12 20.61
N LEU A 512 16.32 3.22 19.65
CA LEU A 512 15.60 1.97 19.87
C LEU A 512 16.62 0.83 19.97
N ASP A 513 16.73 0.21 21.13
CA ASP A 513 17.70 -0.85 21.37
C ASP A 513 17.26 -2.20 20.75
N ALA A 514 18.15 -3.19 20.82
CA ALA A 514 17.89 -4.53 20.27
C ALA A 514 16.72 -5.28 20.94
N ASN A 515 16.24 -4.81 22.10
CA ASN A 515 15.10 -5.34 22.84
C ASN A 515 13.79 -4.60 22.51
N GLY A 516 13.83 -3.62 21.60
CA GLY A 516 12.67 -2.81 21.22
C GLY A 516 12.32 -1.72 22.24
N VAL A 517 13.23 -1.34 23.13
CA VAL A 517 13.00 -0.27 24.10
C VAL A 517 13.44 1.06 23.50
N LEU A 518 12.48 2.00 23.36
CA LEU A 518 12.74 3.36 22.88
C LEU A 518 13.25 4.22 24.04
N GLN A 519 14.39 4.84 23.85
CA GLN A 519 15.01 5.75 24.81
C GLN A 519 15.22 7.13 24.20
N THR A 520 14.83 8.18 24.91
CA THR A 520 15.21 9.56 24.56
C THR A 520 16.56 9.87 25.18
N VAL A 521 17.55 10.18 24.35
CA VAL A 521 18.92 10.47 24.80
C VAL A 521 19.18 11.96 24.97
N GLY A 522 18.37 12.81 24.36
CA GLY A 522 18.46 14.27 24.45
C GLY A 522 17.53 14.94 23.44
N THR A 523 17.78 16.21 23.16
CA THR A 523 17.09 16.97 22.11
C THR A 523 18.09 17.47 21.08
N ILE A 524 17.62 17.78 19.86
CA ILE A 524 18.46 18.41 18.82
C ILE A 524 19.11 19.68 19.39
N ASP A 525 18.33 20.54 20.04
CA ASP A 525 18.81 21.84 20.55
C ASP A 525 19.89 21.63 21.62
N GLY A 526 19.79 20.56 22.42
CA GLY A 526 20.78 20.21 23.43
C GLY A 526 22.12 19.73 22.87
N PHE A 527 22.10 19.08 21.68
CA PHE A 527 23.32 18.59 21.01
C PHE A 527 23.85 19.52 19.94
N TRP A 528 23.04 20.48 19.46
CA TRP A 528 23.35 21.31 18.29
C TRP A 528 24.68 22.08 18.39
N PRO A 529 25.03 22.66 19.55
CA PRO A 529 26.34 23.32 19.70
C PRO A 529 27.52 22.39 19.42
N GLN A 530 27.42 21.12 19.81
CA GLN A 530 28.46 20.11 19.60
C GLN A 530 28.49 19.61 18.18
N VAL A 531 27.32 19.45 17.53
CA VAL A 531 27.19 19.07 16.10
C VAL A 531 27.85 20.11 15.21
N VAL A 532 27.56 21.40 15.46
CA VAL A 532 28.14 22.51 14.69
C VAL A 532 29.64 22.63 14.96
N ALA A 533 30.08 22.51 16.23
CA ALA A 533 31.50 22.56 16.58
C ALA A 533 32.32 21.42 15.97
N ALA A 534 31.70 20.26 15.73
CA ALA A 534 32.30 19.12 15.05
C ALA A 534 32.26 19.18 13.53
N GLY A 535 31.69 20.25 12.94
CA GLY A 535 31.67 20.45 11.49
C GLY A 535 30.56 19.69 10.75
N PHE A 536 29.56 19.16 11.46
CA PHE A 536 28.41 18.45 10.88
C PHE A 536 27.22 19.37 10.58
#